data_dbdc8e360453a53f8362c52797291633
#
_entry.id   dbdc8e360453a53f8362c52797291633
#
_cell.length_a   1.000
_cell.length_b   1.000
_cell.length_c   1.000
_cell.angle_alpha   90.00
_cell.angle_beta   90.00
_cell.angle_gamma   90.00
#
_symmetry.space_group_name_H-M   'P 1'
#
loop_
_entity.id
_entity.type
_entity.pdbx_description
1 polymer ?
#
loop_
_entity_poly.entity_id
_entity_poly.type
_entity_poly.pdbx_seq_one_letter_code
_entity_poly.pdbx_strand_id
1 'polypeptide(L)'
;MTSLVKLLNIEMLENYAKTPDGVIYQIDSHPISYDLEYIKYYVDLNRKFGDEMAHLRLGNIIGSLSTVPNSILDIGYGDGSFLKVCNNIIPKCYGYDISPYDVPEGCERVENMTEGVYDVITFFDSLEHFEDIEFVKDLKCRAVCISVPNCHYPNDEWFESWKHRKPDEHLWHFNQDSLNKFMERMGYVMISSTNIEDTIRKNTGQKEKNILTCIFKKPKFII
;
A
#
# COMPACT_ATOMS: atom_id res chain seq x y z
N MET A 1 13.65 -2.36 -20.80
CA MET A 1 12.30 -1.80 -20.56
C MET A 1 12.33 -0.29 -20.76
N THR A 2 11.97 0.18 -21.94
CA THR A 2 11.94 1.61 -22.25
C THR A 2 10.47 2.00 -22.27
N SER A 3 9.94 2.23 -21.09
CA SER A 3 8.55 2.60 -20.89
C SER A 3 8.33 4.06 -21.32
N LEU A 4 7.17 4.35 -21.89
CA LEU A 4 6.64 5.67 -22.19
C LEU A 4 6.64 6.67 -21.01
N VAL A 5 6.93 6.21 -19.80
CA VAL A 5 7.04 6.99 -18.55
C VAL A 5 8.21 7.98 -18.58
N LYS A 6 9.26 7.74 -19.39
CA LYS A 6 10.45 8.60 -19.44
C LYS A 6 10.28 9.94 -20.19
N LEU A 7 9.12 10.23 -20.79
CA LEU A 7 9.00 11.38 -21.72
C LEU A 7 8.53 12.70 -21.08
N LEU A 8 8.17 12.74 -19.80
CA LEU A 8 7.72 13.97 -19.12
C LEU A 8 8.21 14.08 -17.67
N ASN A 9 9.41 13.62 -17.37
CA ASN A 9 9.98 13.72 -16.02
C ASN A 9 10.49 15.15 -15.77
N ILE A 10 9.90 15.81 -14.79
CA ILE A 10 10.46 17.02 -14.20
C ILE A 10 11.36 16.56 -13.08
N GLU A 11 12.68 16.72 -13.23
CA GLU A 11 13.62 16.53 -12.12
C GLU A 11 13.26 17.51 -11.01
N MET A 12 13.13 16.99 -9.79
CA MET A 12 12.77 17.76 -8.61
C MET A 12 13.99 17.93 -7.69
N LEU A 13 14.37 16.85 -7.06
CA LEU A 13 15.58 16.70 -6.29
C LEU A 13 16.51 15.74 -7.01
N GLU A 14 17.78 15.79 -6.68
CA GLU A 14 18.73 14.75 -7.08
C GLU A 14 18.13 13.37 -6.80
N ASN A 15 18.07 12.51 -7.81
CA ASN A 15 17.52 11.16 -7.79
C ASN A 15 15.99 11.00 -7.64
N TYR A 16 15.20 12.08 -7.81
CA TYR A 16 13.73 11.98 -7.80
C TYR A 16 13.11 12.66 -9.01
N ALA A 17 11.99 12.10 -9.49
CA ALA A 17 11.19 12.67 -10.56
C ALA A 17 9.69 12.49 -10.30
N LYS A 18 8.86 13.18 -11.09
CA LYS A 18 7.40 13.01 -11.09
C LYS A 18 6.93 12.31 -12.36
N THR A 19 6.01 11.35 -12.17
CA THR A 19 5.24 10.79 -13.29
C THR A 19 4.21 11.80 -13.80
N PRO A 20 3.60 11.58 -14.99
CA PRO A 20 2.47 12.38 -15.45
C PRO A 20 1.27 12.40 -14.49
N ASP A 21 1.08 11.34 -13.69
CA ASP A 21 0.04 11.26 -12.65
C ASP A 21 0.40 12.08 -11.40
N GLY A 22 1.64 12.61 -11.33
CA GLY A 22 2.14 13.38 -10.18
C GLY A 22 2.70 12.53 -9.05
N VAL A 23 2.87 11.22 -9.26
CA VAL A 23 3.56 10.33 -8.30
C VAL A 23 5.05 10.65 -8.34
N ILE A 24 5.66 10.84 -7.17
CA ILE A 24 7.10 11.04 -7.06
C ILE A 24 7.78 9.68 -6.96
N TYR A 25 8.88 9.50 -7.68
CA TYR A 25 9.63 8.25 -7.63
C TYR A 25 11.14 8.48 -7.61
N GLN A 26 11.86 7.54 -7.02
CA GLN A 26 13.31 7.53 -7.02
C GLN A 26 13.84 6.99 -8.36
N ILE A 27 14.77 7.73 -9.00
CA ILE A 27 15.28 7.41 -10.35
C ILE A 27 16.30 6.27 -10.29
N ASP A 28 17.34 6.43 -9.48
CA ASP A 28 18.44 5.47 -9.34
C ASP A 28 18.34 4.81 -7.97
N SER A 29 17.43 3.84 -7.86
CA SER A 29 17.22 3.09 -6.61
C SER A 29 18.13 1.87 -6.54
N HIS A 30 18.62 1.59 -5.34
CA HIS A 30 19.31 0.37 -4.96
C HIS A 30 18.48 -0.31 -3.85
N PRO A 31 17.40 -1.02 -4.21
CA PRO A 31 16.46 -1.54 -3.23
C PRO A 31 17.15 -2.29 -2.12
N ILE A 32 16.77 -1.99 -0.90
CA ILE A 32 17.34 -2.62 0.29
C ILE A 32 17.00 -4.11 0.34
N SER A 33 17.87 -4.90 0.94
CA SER A 33 17.55 -6.28 1.26
C SER A 33 16.69 -6.34 2.52
N TYR A 34 15.51 -6.94 2.41
CA TYR A 34 14.63 -7.19 3.55
C TYR A 34 15.10 -8.43 4.30
N ASP A 35 16.21 -8.28 5.05
CA ASP A 35 16.74 -9.36 5.87
C ASP A 35 15.90 -9.61 7.15
N LEU A 36 16.23 -10.68 7.85
CA LEU A 36 15.51 -11.07 9.07
C LEU A 36 15.57 -10.01 10.19
N GLU A 37 16.65 -9.23 10.27
CA GLU A 37 16.81 -8.19 11.30
C GLU A 37 15.90 -7.00 10.99
N TYR A 38 15.86 -6.57 9.73
CA TYR A 38 14.96 -5.52 9.25
C TYR A 38 13.51 -5.89 9.53
N ILE A 39 13.08 -7.07 9.08
CA ILE A 39 11.71 -7.55 9.23
C ILE A 39 11.34 -7.64 10.71
N LYS A 40 12.21 -8.21 11.55
CA LYS A 40 12.00 -8.31 12.98
C LYS A 40 11.83 -6.96 13.66
N TYR A 41 12.62 -5.97 13.29
CA TYR A 41 12.49 -4.61 13.82
C TYR A 41 11.09 -4.04 13.55
N TYR A 42 10.58 -4.17 12.33
CA TYR A 42 9.25 -3.66 11.96
C TYR A 42 8.12 -4.48 12.57
N VAL A 43 8.25 -5.79 12.66
CA VAL A 43 7.30 -6.66 13.38
C VAL A 43 7.18 -6.25 14.85
N ASP A 44 8.29 -6.02 15.54
CA ASP A 44 8.28 -5.59 16.94
C ASP A 44 7.71 -4.16 17.11
N LEU A 45 7.94 -3.28 16.12
CA LEU A 45 7.37 -1.93 16.11
C LEU A 45 5.85 -1.96 15.89
N ASN A 46 5.36 -2.80 14.98
CA ASN A 46 3.96 -2.93 14.62
C ASN A 46 3.14 -3.64 15.70
N ARG A 47 3.74 -4.53 16.49
CA ARG A 47 3.07 -5.22 17.61
C ARG A 47 2.41 -4.26 18.61
N LYS A 48 2.86 -3.03 18.73
CA LYS A 48 2.24 -2.03 19.62
C LYS A 48 0.83 -1.63 19.21
N PHE A 49 0.49 -1.79 17.94
CA PHE A 49 -0.78 -1.33 17.36
C PHE A 49 -1.48 -2.42 16.55
N GLY A 50 -0.91 -3.63 16.49
CA GLY A 50 -1.26 -4.67 15.52
C GLY A 50 -2.76 -4.99 15.49
N ASP A 51 -3.33 -5.37 16.61
CA ASP A 51 -4.74 -5.79 16.68
C ASP A 51 -5.70 -4.60 16.45
N GLU A 52 -5.44 -3.45 17.07
CA GLU A 52 -6.28 -2.25 16.89
C GLU A 52 -6.24 -1.75 15.44
N MET A 53 -5.05 -1.70 14.86
CA MET A 53 -4.87 -1.30 13.46
C MET A 53 -5.53 -2.28 12.50
N ALA A 54 -5.39 -3.58 12.72
CA ALA A 54 -6.01 -4.61 11.91
C ALA A 54 -7.55 -4.50 11.91
N HIS A 55 -8.16 -4.31 13.07
CA HIS A 55 -9.61 -4.10 13.18
C HIS A 55 -10.06 -2.80 12.51
N LEU A 56 -9.29 -1.72 12.66
CA LEU A 56 -9.58 -0.44 12.01
C LEU A 56 -9.56 -0.57 10.49
N ARG A 57 -8.53 -1.22 9.93
CA ARG A 57 -8.38 -1.47 8.50
C ARG A 57 -9.53 -2.32 7.95
N LEU A 58 -9.85 -3.43 8.61
CA LEU A 58 -10.95 -4.31 8.22
C LEU A 58 -12.31 -3.59 8.29
N GLY A 59 -12.56 -2.83 9.37
CA GLY A 59 -13.78 -2.04 9.52
C GLY A 59 -13.94 -0.99 8.42
N ASN A 60 -12.84 -0.31 8.05
CA ASN A 60 -12.84 0.65 6.93
C ASN A 60 -13.16 -0.01 5.58
N ILE A 61 -12.61 -1.19 5.31
CA ILE A 61 -12.90 -1.96 4.09
C ILE A 61 -14.38 -2.34 4.05
N ILE A 62 -14.89 -3.00 5.08
CA ILE A 62 -16.29 -3.46 5.15
C ILE A 62 -17.27 -2.28 5.04
N GLY A 63 -17.00 -1.20 5.78
CA GLY A 63 -17.83 0.01 5.75
C GLY A 63 -17.86 0.66 4.36
N SER A 64 -16.73 0.80 3.70
CA SER A 64 -16.64 1.40 2.36
C SER A 64 -17.26 0.53 1.27
N LEU A 65 -17.19 -0.80 1.40
CA LEU A 65 -17.78 -1.74 0.46
C LEU A 65 -19.25 -2.03 0.76
N SER A 66 -19.73 -1.70 1.96
CA SER A 66 -21.08 -2.04 2.47
C SER A 66 -21.37 -3.55 2.44
N THR A 67 -20.33 -4.38 2.51
CA THR A 67 -20.43 -5.85 2.49
C THR A 67 -19.14 -6.46 3.02
N VAL A 68 -19.23 -7.63 3.63
CA VAL A 68 -18.09 -8.45 3.96
C VAL A 68 -17.61 -9.15 2.69
N PRO A 69 -16.33 -9.05 2.31
CA PRO A 69 -15.79 -9.79 1.18
C PRO A 69 -15.74 -11.30 1.46
N ASN A 70 -15.82 -12.15 0.42
CA ASN A 70 -15.64 -13.60 0.56
C ASN A 70 -14.16 -14.01 0.51
N SER A 71 -13.32 -13.17 -0.11
CA SER A 71 -11.88 -13.40 -0.19
C SER A 71 -11.08 -12.11 -0.09
N ILE A 72 -9.92 -12.20 0.53
CA ILE A 72 -8.96 -11.10 0.65
C ILE A 72 -7.54 -11.60 0.41
N LEU A 73 -6.74 -10.83 -0.32
CA LEU A 73 -5.30 -11.01 -0.44
C LEU A 73 -4.61 -9.80 0.15
N ASP A 74 -3.75 -10.02 1.14
CA ASP A 74 -2.88 -8.98 1.71
C ASP A 74 -1.48 -9.07 1.10
N ILE A 75 -1.07 -8.03 0.38
CA ILE A 75 0.23 -7.94 -0.28
C ILE A 75 1.18 -7.14 0.60
N GLY A 76 2.24 -7.80 1.08
CA GLY A 76 3.11 -7.29 2.13
C GLY A 76 2.50 -7.52 3.51
N TYR A 77 2.06 -8.75 3.80
CA TYR A 77 1.33 -9.06 5.05
C TYR A 77 2.18 -8.96 6.33
N GLY A 78 3.50 -8.84 6.21
CA GLY A 78 4.41 -8.66 7.34
C GLY A 78 4.27 -9.74 8.42
N ASP A 79 3.83 -9.37 9.63
CA ASP A 79 3.63 -10.29 10.75
C ASP A 79 2.28 -11.06 10.71
N GLY A 80 1.46 -10.80 9.68
CA GLY A 80 0.16 -11.43 9.51
C GLY A 80 -0.95 -10.93 10.45
N SER A 81 -0.72 -9.92 11.28
CA SER A 81 -1.73 -9.41 12.23
C SER A 81 -3.04 -9.04 11.56
N PHE A 82 -3.00 -8.42 10.37
CA PHE A 82 -4.21 -8.09 9.64
C PHE A 82 -4.94 -9.34 9.14
N LEU A 83 -4.24 -10.29 8.53
CA LEU A 83 -4.83 -11.55 8.07
C LEU A 83 -5.44 -12.36 9.20
N LYS A 84 -4.80 -12.37 10.37
CA LYS A 84 -5.34 -13.04 11.57
C LYS A 84 -6.71 -12.49 11.99
N VAL A 85 -6.89 -11.17 11.93
CA VAL A 85 -8.19 -10.54 12.21
C VAL A 85 -9.19 -10.83 11.09
N CYS A 86 -8.77 -10.76 9.83
CA CYS A 86 -9.61 -11.07 8.67
C CYS A 86 -10.16 -12.49 8.73
N ASN A 87 -9.34 -13.47 9.08
CA ASN A 87 -9.70 -14.89 9.11
C ASN A 87 -10.83 -15.25 10.09
N ASN A 88 -11.15 -14.37 11.04
CA ASN A 88 -12.31 -14.55 11.92
C ASN A 88 -13.65 -14.20 11.23
N ILE A 89 -13.62 -13.51 10.10
CA ILE A 89 -14.80 -12.91 9.46
C ILE A 89 -14.88 -13.25 7.98
N ILE A 90 -13.73 -13.27 7.27
CA ILE A 90 -13.63 -13.49 5.83
C ILE A 90 -13.35 -14.98 5.58
N PRO A 91 -14.15 -15.66 4.74
CA PRO A 91 -14.02 -17.11 4.52
C PRO A 91 -12.68 -17.56 3.92
N LYS A 92 -12.04 -16.71 3.11
CA LYS A 92 -10.78 -17.04 2.43
C LYS A 92 -9.79 -15.88 2.56
N CYS A 93 -8.71 -16.13 3.29
CA CYS A 93 -7.65 -15.15 3.52
C CYS A 93 -6.34 -15.64 2.90
N TYR A 94 -5.73 -14.79 2.09
CA TYR A 94 -4.49 -15.05 1.38
C TYR A 94 -3.46 -14.00 1.72
N GLY A 95 -2.19 -14.39 1.71
CA GLY A 95 -1.06 -13.50 1.92
C GLY A 95 0.03 -13.67 0.87
N TYR A 96 0.57 -12.56 0.38
CA TYR A 96 1.80 -12.49 -0.41
C TYR A 96 2.82 -11.63 0.30
N ASP A 97 4.01 -12.15 0.53
CA ASP A 97 5.12 -11.40 1.13
C ASP A 97 6.45 -12.02 0.73
N ILE A 98 7.47 -11.19 0.63
CA ILE A 98 8.86 -11.63 0.41
C ILE A 98 9.53 -12.13 1.69
N SER A 99 8.92 -11.84 2.86
CA SER A 99 9.42 -12.28 4.16
C SER A 99 9.32 -13.80 4.33
N PRO A 100 10.16 -14.39 5.19
CA PRO A 100 10.11 -15.82 5.49
C PRO A 100 9.03 -16.20 6.51
N TYR A 101 8.24 -15.24 7.01
CA TYR A 101 7.19 -15.54 7.98
C TYR A 101 6.04 -16.29 7.32
N ASP A 102 5.54 -17.30 8.04
CA ASP A 102 4.34 -18.01 7.62
C ASP A 102 3.10 -17.12 7.77
N VAL A 103 2.12 -17.34 6.90
CA VAL A 103 0.79 -16.75 7.09
C VAL A 103 0.14 -17.32 8.35
N PRO A 104 -0.79 -16.59 9.01
CA PRO A 104 -1.53 -17.11 10.15
C PRO A 104 -2.27 -18.41 9.83
N GLU A 105 -2.47 -19.24 10.87
CA GLU A 105 -3.30 -20.46 10.74
C GLU A 105 -4.67 -20.13 10.13
N GLY A 106 -5.09 -20.93 9.17
CA GLY A 106 -6.34 -20.73 8.42
C GLY A 106 -6.22 -19.77 7.22
N CYS A 107 -5.06 -19.16 7.02
CA CYS A 107 -4.76 -18.36 5.83
C CYS A 107 -3.87 -19.16 4.85
N GLU A 108 -3.85 -18.77 3.59
CA GLU A 108 -3.06 -19.41 2.55
C GLU A 108 -2.01 -18.42 2.00
N ARG A 109 -0.75 -18.87 1.88
CA ARG A 109 0.31 -18.11 1.22
C ARG A 109 0.21 -18.31 -0.28
N VAL A 110 0.32 -17.23 -1.06
CA VAL A 110 0.37 -17.28 -2.51
C VAL A 110 1.77 -16.89 -3.00
N GLU A 111 2.23 -17.56 -4.05
CA GLU A 111 3.54 -17.31 -4.65
C GLU A 111 3.48 -16.23 -5.75
N ASN A 112 2.30 -16.00 -6.32
CA ASN A 112 2.09 -15.00 -7.37
C ASN A 112 0.82 -14.20 -7.11
N MET A 113 0.98 -12.92 -6.82
CA MET A 113 -0.12 -12.00 -6.47
C MET A 113 -1.05 -11.67 -7.64
N THR A 114 -0.66 -11.93 -8.90
CA THR A 114 -1.45 -11.61 -10.11
C THR A 114 -2.26 -12.77 -10.66
N GLU A 115 -2.04 -13.99 -10.19
CA GLU A 115 -2.71 -15.19 -10.74
C GLU A 115 -4.11 -15.42 -10.17
N GLY A 116 -4.31 -15.15 -8.89
CA GLY A 116 -5.59 -15.38 -8.21
C GLY A 116 -6.66 -14.34 -8.56
N VAL A 117 -7.90 -14.66 -8.16
CA VAL A 117 -9.06 -13.75 -8.24
C VAL A 117 -9.60 -13.54 -6.84
N TYR A 118 -9.68 -12.27 -6.40
CA TYR A 118 -10.04 -11.92 -5.04
C TYR A 118 -11.15 -10.86 -4.99
N ASP A 119 -11.95 -10.86 -3.94
CA ASP A 119 -12.88 -9.76 -3.74
C ASP A 119 -12.13 -8.47 -3.41
N VAL A 120 -11.15 -8.55 -2.50
CA VAL A 120 -10.34 -7.41 -2.09
C VAL A 120 -8.86 -7.78 -2.11
N ILE A 121 -8.04 -6.86 -2.58
CA ILE A 121 -6.58 -6.89 -2.42
C ILE A 121 -6.17 -5.69 -1.56
N THR A 122 -5.24 -5.88 -0.65
CA THR A 122 -4.76 -4.83 0.25
C THR A 122 -3.26 -4.60 0.11
N PHE A 123 -2.87 -3.33 0.26
CA PHE A 123 -1.49 -2.87 0.37
C PHE A 123 -1.41 -1.94 1.58
N PHE A 124 -0.81 -2.40 2.64
CA PHE A 124 -0.63 -1.61 3.86
C PHE A 124 0.86 -1.34 4.12
N ASP A 125 1.32 -0.12 3.80
CA ASP A 125 2.73 0.25 3.83
C ASP A 125 3.59 -0.74 2.99
N SER A 126 3.15 -1.05 1.77
CA SER A 126 3.83 -2.03 0.91
C SER A 126 3.93 -1.61 -0.56
N LEU A 127 2.93 -0.91 -1.12
CA LEU A 127 2.94 -0.53 -2.54
C LEU A 127 4.12 0.37 -2.90
N GLU A 128 4.51 1.25 -2.00
CA GLU A 128 5.63 2.19 -2.16
C GLU A 128 7.01 1.53 -2.25
N HIS A 129 7.12 0.26 -1.90
CA HIS A 129 8.38 -0.49 -1.89
C HIS A 129 8.66 -1.26 -3.19
N PHE A 130 7.67 -1.44 -4.05
CA PHE A 130 7.85 -2.20 -5.29
C PHE A 130 8.68 -1.42 -6.31
N GLU A 131 9.59 -2.11 -7.02
CA GLU A 131 10.36 -1.49 -8.12
C GLU A 131 9.46 -1.08 -9.29
N ASP A 132 8.43 -1.85 -9.58
CA ASP A 132 7.42 -1.57 -10.59
C ASP A 132 6.03 -1.68 -9.96
N ILE A 133 5.25 -0.60 -10.02
CA ILE A 133 3.86 -0.57 -9.52
C ILE A 133 2.82 -0.76 -10.62
N GLU A 134 3.23 -0.86 -11.89
CA GLU A 134 2.31 -1.03 -13.03
C GLU A 134 1.60 -2.40 -13.01
N PHE A 135 2.10 -3.39 -12.26
CA PHE A 135 1.43 -4.68 -12.08
C PHE A 135 0.02 -4.56 -11.49
N VAL A 136 -0.31 -3.45 -10.84
CA VAL A 136 -1.64 -3.19 -10.25
C VAL A 136 -2.75 -3.31 -11.30
N LYS A 137 -2.48 -3.00 -12.58
CA LYS A 137 -3.44 -3.18 -13.69
C LYS A 137 -3.84 -4.64 -13.92
N ASP A 138 -2.91 -5.58 -13.63
CA ASP A 138 -3.06 -7.01 -13.88
C ASP A 138 -3.74 -7.75 -12.71
N LEU A 139 -3.93 -7.07 -11.57
CA LEU A 139 -4.64 -7.62 -10.42
C LEU A 139 -6.10 -7.93 -10.77
N LYS A 140 -6.54 -9.13 -10.38
CA LYS A 140 -7.90 -9.63 -10.62
C LYS A 140 -8.71 -9.54 -9.34
N CYS A 141 -9.26 -8.36 -9.07
CA CYS A 141 -10.07 -8.13 -7.87
C CYS A 141 -11.20 -7.14 -8.11
N ARG A 142 -12.20 -7.17 -7.23
CA ARG A 142 -13.32 -6.22 -7.22
C ARG A 142 -12.91 -4.88 -6.63
N ALA A 143 -12.06 -4.89 -5.59
CA ALA A 143 -11.60 -3.69 -4.92
C ALA A 143 -10.15 -3.81 -4.46
N VAL A 144 -9.48 -2.65 -4.35
CA VAL A 144 -8.13 -2.52 -3.78
C VAL A 144 -8.19 -1.51 -2.64
N CYS A 145 -7.59 -1.83 -1.49
CA CYS A 145 -7.36 -0.91 -0.38
C CYS A 145 -5.86 -0.64 -0.26
N ILE A 146 -5.48 0.63 -0.28
CA ILE A 146 -4.08 1.06 -0.23
C ILE A 146 -3.91 2.02 0.93
N SER A 147 -2.96 1.75 1.83
CA SER A 147 -2.46 2.70 2.82
C SER A 147 -0.99 2.96 2.59
N VAL A 148 -0.64 4.23 2.37
CA VAL A 148 0.72 4.69 2.09
C VAL A 148 1.02 5.99 2.84
N PRO A 149 2.28 6.32 3.10
CA PRO A 149 2.64 7.64 3.60
C PRO A 149 2.14 8.76 2.69
N ASN A 150 1.48 9.78 3.30
CA ASN A 150 0.88 10.89 2.55
C ASN A 150 1.93 11.97 2.25
N CYS A 151 2.44 11.99 1.02
CA CYS A 151 3.45 12.92 0.57
C CYS A 151 2.83 14.27 0.14
N HIS A 152 2.81 15.25 1.03
CA HIS A 152 2.24 16.58 0.76
C HIS A 152 3.07 17.40 -0.23
N TYR A 153 4.37 17.24 -0.22
CA TYR A 153 5.34 17.89 -1.10
C TYR A 153 5.07 19.39 -1.35
N PRO A 154 5.11 20.23 -0.35
CA PRO A 154 4.99 21.67 -0.57
C PRO A 154 6.23 22.30 -1.25
N ASN A 155 7.41 21.75 -1.02
CA ASN A 155 8.70 22.11 -1.63
C ASN A 155 9.76 21.04 -1.37
N ASP A 156 10.93 21.19 -1.98
CA ASP A 156 12.05 20.26 -1.89
C ASP A 156 12.61 20.14 -0.47
N GLU A 157 12.76 21.25 0.24
CA GLU A 157 13.28 21.29 1.63
C GLU A 157 12.41 20.45 2.58
N TRP A 158 11.09 20.55 2.43
CA TRP A 158 10.16 19.72 3.20
C TRP A 158 10.34 18.23 2.84
N PHE A 159 10.45 17.90 1.56
CA PHE A 159 10.59 16.53 1.10
C PHE A 159 11.91 15.92 1.58
N GLU A 160 13.01 16.69 1.58
CA GLU A 160 14.30 16.26 2.13
C GLU A 160 14.22 15.88 3.60
N SER A 161 13.47 16.64 4.39
CA SER A 161 13.30 16.43 5.83
C SER A 161 12.16 15.50 6.21
N TRP A 162 11.36 15.06 5.23
CA TRP A 162 10.17 14.24 5.50
C TRP A 162 10.54 12.82 5.94
N LYS A 163 10.04 12.41 7.12
CA LYS A 163 10.40 11.15 7.78
C LYS A 163 10.12 9.89 6.96
N HIS A 164 9.20 9.96 5.99
CA HIS A 164 8.86 8.85 5.11
C HIS A 164 9.59 8.90 3.76
N ARG A 165 10.41 9.94 3.51
CA ARG A 165 11.40 9.87 2.45
C ARG A 165 12.52 8.96 2.93
N LYS A 166 12.45 7.72 2.56
CA LYS A 166 13.42 6.68 2.89
C LYS A 166 14.06 6.20 1.59
N PRO A 167 15.18 6.77 1.17
CA PRO A 167 15.85 6.35 -0.06
C PRO A 167 16.08 4.85 -0.08
N ASP A 168 15.90 4.24 -1.25
CA ASP A 168 16.07 2.82 -1.53
C ASP A 168 15.07 1.88 -0.82
N GLU A 169 14.27 2.40 0.12
CA GLU A 169 13.20 1.67 0.80
C GLU A 169 11.83 2.08 0.25
N HIS A 170 11.49 3.39 0.28
CA HIS A 170 10.28 3.94 -0.30
C HIS A 170 10.59 4.50 -1.68
N LEU A 171 10.32 3.71 -2.71
CA LEU A 171 10.63 4.08 -4.09
C LEU A 171 9.58 5.02 -4.70
N TRP A 172 8.33 4.97 -4.19
CA TRP A 172 7.20 5.75 -4.68
C TRP A 172 6.54 6.55 -3.56
N HIS A 173 6.20 7.80 -3.86
CA HIS A 173 5.57 8.69 -2.90
C HIS A 173 4.28 9.26 -3.48
N PHE A 174 3.20 9.07 -2.74
CA PHE A 174 1.85 9.40 -3.16
C PHE A 174 1.23 10.47 -2.27
N ASN A 175 0.41 11.32 -2.88
CA ASN A 175 -0.67 12.03 -2.21
C ASN A 175 -2.01 11.55 -2.79
N GLN A 176 -3.12 12.06 -2.26
CA GLN A 176 -4.45 11.60 -2.68
C GLN A 176 -4.69 11.81 -4.18
N ASP A 177 -4.30 12.95 -4.74
CA ASP A 177 -4.51 13.27 -6.17
C ASP A 177 -3.68 12.37 -7.08
N SER A 178 -2.39 12.21 -6.78
CA SER A 178 -1.50 11.36 -7.57
C SER A 178 -1.86 9.89 -7.49
N LEU A 179 -2.23 9.39 -6.30
CA LEU A 179 -2.70 8.02 -6.14
C LEU A 179 -4.01 7.78 -6.89
N ASN A 180 -4.94 8.73 -6.84
CA ASN A 180 -6.20 8.61 -7.59
C ASN A 180 -5.95 8.54 -9.10
N LYS A 181 -5.15 9.45 -9.67
CA LYS A 181 -4.81 9.46 -11.09
C LYS A 181 -4.10 8.18 -11.54
N PHE A 182 -3.15 7.71 -10.73
CA PHE A 182 -2.47 6.43 -10.97
C PHE A 182 -3.49 5.28 -11.03
N MET A 183 -4.36 5.15 -10.03
CA MET A 183 -5.35 4.08 -9.96
C MET A 183 -6.42 4.18 -11.04
N GLU A 184 -6.83 5.39 -11.45
CA GLU A 184 -7.73 5.60 -12.60
C GLU A 184 -7.10 5.06 -13.90
N ARG A 185 -5.81 5.32 -14.11
CA ARG A 185 -5.06 4.78 -15.25
C ARG A 185 -4.95 3.25 -15.18
N MET A 186 -4.91 2.65 -13.99
CA MET A 186 -4.98 1.20 -13.77
C MET A 186 -6.41 0.62 -13.93
N GLY A 187 -7.40 1.45 -14.19
CA GLY A 187 -8.80 1.03 -14.43
C GLY A 187 -9.66 0.94 -13.17
N TYR A 188 -9.28 1.61 -12.09
CA TYR A 188 -10.01 1.65 -10.83
C TYR A 188 -10.66 3.02 -10.60
N VAL A 189 -11.69 3.06 -9.77
CA VAL A 189 -12.38 4.28 -9.34
C VAL A 189 -12.35 4.38 -7.83
N MET A 190 -11.92 5.52 -7.30
CA MET A 190 -11.89 5.78 -5.87
C MET A 190 -13.31 5.81 -5.28
N ILE A 191 -13.53 5.10 -4.19
CA ILE A 191 -14.80 5.08 -3.45
C ILE A 191 -14.66 5.61 -2.03
N SER A 192 -13.45 5.63 -1.48
CA SER A 192 -13.15 6.16 -0.16
C SER A 192 -11.73 6.70 -0.10
N SER A 193 -11.54 7.82 0.59
CA SER A 193 -10.23 8.36 0.93
C SER A 193 -10.28 8.90 2.36
N THR A 194 -9.38 8.44 3.21
CA THR A 194 -9.33 8.78 4.63
C THR A 194 -7.89 8.87 5.13
N ASN A 195 -7.71 9.41 6.34
CA ASN A 195 -6.47 9.27 7.11
C ASN A 195 -6.77 8.53 8.43
N ILE A 196 -7.58 7.49 8.33
CA ILE A 196 -8.13 6.79 9.50
C ILE A 196 -7.03 6.18 10.37
N GLU A 197 -5.93 5.73 9.79
CA GLU A 197 -4.79 5.16 10.52
C GLU A 197 -4.11 6.17 11.45
N ASP A 198 -4.21 7.47 11.18
CA ASP A 198 -3.67 8.52 12.04
C ASP A 198 -4.33 8.57 13.42
N THR A 199 -5.51 7.98 13.58
CA THR A 199 -6.18 7.84 14.88
C THR A 199 -5.40 6.92 15.83
N ILE A 200 -4.69 5.95 15.31
CA ILE A 200 -3.86 5.01 16.06
C ILE A 200 -2.38 5.40 16.00
N ARG A 201 -1.86 5.71 14.82
CA ARG A 201 -0.45 6.04 14.58
C ARG A 201 -0.01 7.39 15.14
N LYS A 202 -0.79 8.07 15.95
CA LYS A 202 -0.56 9.37 16.59
C LYS A 202 0.57 10.18 15.96
N ASN A 203 0.21 11.12 15.15
CA ASN A 203 1.15 12.00 14.48
C ASN A 203 1.76 13.00 15.49
N THR A 204 2.77 12.57 16.25
CA THR A 204 3.39 13.37 17.29
C THR A 204 4.18 14.51 16.65
N GLY A 205 3.61 15.71 16.67
CA GLY A 205 4.30 16.95 16.30
C GLY A 205 4.12 17.44 14.87
N GLN A 206 3.43 16.71 13.99
CA GLN A 206 3.09 17.20 12.65
C GLN A 206 1.64 17.67 12.59
N LYS A 207 1.39 18.83 11.98
CA LYS A 207 0.02 19.36 11.74
C LYS A 207 -0.66 18.65 10.57
N GLU A 208 0.13 18.05 9.70
CA GLU A 208 -0.32 17.44 8.45
C GLU A 208 -0.68 15.97 8.66
N LYS A 209 -1.58 15.49 7.83
CA LYS A 209 -1.99 14.08 7.82
C LYS A 209 -0.84 13.19 7.38
N ASN A 210 -0.66 12.08 8.10
CA ASN A 210 0.53 11.24 7.99
C ASN A 210 0.33 10.07 7.02
N ILE A 211 -0.78 9.33 7.17
CA ILE A 211 -1.08 8.16 6.35
C ILE A 211 -2.32 8.40 5.52
N LEU A 212 -2.25 8.10 4.25
CA LEU A 212 -3.35 8.13 3.31
C LEU A 212 -3.88 6.70 3.13
N THR A 213 -5.17 6.49 3.40
CA THR A 213 -5.84 5.21 3.15
C THR A 213 -6.94 5.41 2.13
N CYS A 214 -6.82 4.78 0.97
CA CYS A 214 -7.77 4.87 -0.12
C CYS A 214 -8.33 3.50 -0.49
N ILE A 215 -9.61 3.46 -0.87
CA ILE A 215 -10.26 2.26 -1.39
C ILE A 215 -10.78 2.56 -2.78
N PHE A 216 -10.48 1.65 -3.70
CA PHE A 216 -10.81 1.74 -5.11
C PHE A 216 -11.62 0.52 -5.55
N LYS A 217 -12.53 0.69 -6.51
CA LYS A 217 -13.26 -0.41 -7.17
C LYS A 217 -12.93 -0.50 -8.64
N LYS A 218 -12.94 -1.72 -9.19
CA LYS A 218 -12.86 -1.98 -10.63
C LYS A 218 -14.29 -2.03 -11.21
N PRO A 219 -14.75 -1.02 -11.98
CA PRO A 219 -16.17 -0.85 -12.32
C PRO A 219 -16.80 -1.99 -13.12
N LYS A 220 -16.00 -2.76 -13.86
CA LYS A 220 -16.46 -3.84 -14.76
C LYS A 220 -15.94 -5.21 -14.34
N PHE A 221 -15.60 -5.40 -13.08
CA PHE A 221 -15.13 -6.69 -12.61
C PHE A 221 -16.32 -7.62 -12.39
N ILE A 222 -16.48 -8.59 -13.30
CA ILE A 222 -17.46 -9.69 -13.20
C ILE A 222 -16.66 -10.93 -12.83
N ILE A 223 -16.98 -11.53 -11.67
CA ILE A 223 -16.42 -12.81 -11.23
C ILE A 223 -17.14 -13.95 -11.95
#